data_cdf9fd9b388a6017b291b4d3a917ba46
#
_entry.id   cdf9fd9b388a6017b291b4d3a917ba46
#
_cell.length_a   1.000
_cell.length_b   1.000
_cell.length_c   1.000
_cell.angle_alpha   90.00
_cell.angle_beta   90.00
_cell.angle_gamma   90.00
#
_symmetry.space_group_name_H-M   'P 1'
#
loop_
_entity.id
_entity.type
_entity.pdbx_description
1 polymer ?
#
loop_
_entity_poly.entity_id
_entity_poly.type
_entity_poly.pdbx_seq_one_letter_code
_entity_poly.pdbx_strand_id
1 'polypeptide(L)'
;MRAAGLTRIHNILSTQAVLISNPHTKQQELIDKIKGRIQGVVAASKYVYCTYNIKRADLPKASKITPGRKNPTVSPLEDDEWASVSVMVEKNESAEVMDRLEAIGATDIIIFNIDNCRT
;
A
#
# COMPACT_ATOMS: atom_id res chain seq x y z
N MET A 1 21.10 -8.03 1.72
CA MET A 1 21.70 -9.05 2.59
C MET A 1 21.32 -10.49 2.19
N ARG A 2 20.06 -10.81 1.93
CA ARG A 2 19.67 -12.19 1.52
C ARG A 2 20.33 -12.65 0.21
N ALA A 3 20.51 -11.76 -0.75
CA ALA A 3 21.14 -12.07 -2.05
C ALA A 3 22.64 -12.46 -1.96
N ALA A 4 23.31 -12.16 -0.85
CA ALA A 4 24.72 -12.47 -0.62
C ALA A 4 24.95 -13.68 0.31
N GLY A 5 23.90 -14.44 0.65
CA GLY A 5 24.00 -15.58 1.58
C GLY A 5 24.39 -15.21 3.01
N LEU A 6 24.29 -13.94 3.39
CA LEU A 6 24.67 -13.46 4.71
C LEU A 6 23.49 -13.48 5.69
N THR A 7 23.75 -13.86 6.92
CA THR A 7 22.78 -13.80 8.04
C THR A 7 23.15 -12.69 9.01
N ARG A 8 22.17 -11.86 9.39
CA ARG A 8 22.38 -10.83 10.41
C ARG A 8 22.45 -11.47 11.78
N ILE A 9 23.62 -11.36 12.45
CA ILE A 9 23.85 -11.92 13.79
C ILE A 9 23.41 -10.97 14.90
N HIS A 10 23.51 -9.64 14.69
CA HIS A 10 23.11 -8.64 15.67
C HIS A 10 22.82 -7.29 15.02
N ASN A 11 21.99 -6.48 15.68
CA ASN A 11 21.74 -5.09 15.30
C ASN A 11 22.46 -4.16 16.29
N ILE A 12 23.53 -3.51 15.82
CA ILE A 12 24.36 -2.64 16.67
C ILE A 12 23.72 -1.28 16.88
N LEU A 13 23.07 -0.73 15.85
CA LEU A 13 22.51 0.62 15.84
C LEU A 13 21.23 0.65 15.02
N SER A 14 20.22 1.34 15.54
CA SER A 14 19.02 1.73 14.79
C SER A 14 18.93 3.24 14.76
N THR A 15 18.80 3.83 13.56
CA THR A 15 18.72 5.28 13.37
C THR A 15 17.38 5.67 12.75
N GLN A 16 16.93 6.88 13.08
CA GLN A 16 15.74 7.50 12.49
C GLN A 16 16.10 8.86 11.91
N ALA A 17 15.55 9.18 10.74
CA ALA A 17 15.55 10.55 10.24
C ALA A 17 14.37 11.31 10.86
N VAL A 18 14.65 12.52 11.37
CA VAL A 18 13.62 13.38 11.97
C VAL A 18 13.61 14.75 11.29
N LEU A 19 12.41 15.30 11.13
CA LEU A 19 12.21 16.68 10.71
C LEU A 19 12.11 17.56 11.95
N ILE A 20 12.95 18.58 12.03
CA ILE A 20 12.93 19.55 13.15
C ILE A 20 12.46 20.91 12.66
N SER A 21 11.83 21.68 13.54
CA SER A 21 11.40 23.05 13.28
C SER A 21 11.61 23.94 14.49
N ASN A 22 11.64 25.26 14.28
CA ASN A 22 11.67 26.21 15.38
C ASN A 22 10.28 26.29 16.05
N PRO A 23 10.17 25.99 17.36
CA PRO A 23 8.87 26.00 18.06
C PRO A 23 8.27 27.43 18.20
N HIS A 24 9.09 28.46 18.05
CA HIS A 24 8.66 29.87 18.15
C HIS A 24 8.46 30.56 16.81
N THR A 25 8.33 29.80 15.73
CA THR A 25 8.10 30.35 14.40
C THR A 25 6.74 31.04 14.28
N LYS A 26 6.71 32.13 13.52
CA LYS A 26 5.41 32.77 13.13
C LYS A 26 4.77 32.11 11.90
N GLN A 27 5.41 31.10 11.32
CA GLN A 27 4.98 30.44 10.07
C GLN A 27 4.53 28.99 10.33
N GLN A 28 3.83 28.74 11.41
CA GLN A 28 3.42 27.39 11.80
C GLN A 28 2.57 26.70 10.71
N GLU A 29 1.67 27.46 10.08
CA GLU A 29 0.85 26.93 8.98
C GLU A 29 1.67 26.42 7.79
N LEU A 30 2.76 27.11 7.44
CA LEU A 30 3.67 26.68 6.37
C LEU A 30 4.41 25.41 6.77
N ILE A 31 4.87 25.32 8.02
CA ILE A 31 5.54 24.11 8.56
C ILE A 31 4.59 22.92 8.52
N ASP A 32 3.36 23.07 8.96
CA ASP A 32 2.36 21.99 8.98
C ASP A 32 2.02 21.53 7.55
N LYS A 33 1.97 22.46 6.60
CA LYS A 33 1.78 22.14 5.19
C LYS A 33 2.94 21.32 4.63
N ILE A 34 4.19 21.73 4.89
CA ILE A 34 5.40 21.01 4.44
C ILE A 34 5.45 19.63 5.11
N LYS A 35 5.25 19.55 6.42
CA LYS A 35 5.19 18.30 7.18
C LYS A 35 4.16 17.34 6.59
N GLY A 36 2.94 17.82 6.32
CA GLY A 36 1.89 17.01 5.71
C GLY A 36 2.25 16.48 4.32
N ARG A 37 2.96 17.29 3.51
CA ARG A 37 3.45 16.85 2.19
C ARG A 37 4.49 15.75 2.30
N ILE A 38 5.48 15.91 3.19
CA ILE A 38 6.54 14.91 3.43
C ILE A 38 5.92 13.61 3.98
N GLN A 39 5.03 13.72 4.97
CA GLN A 39 4.32 12.57 5.53
C GLN A 39 3.51 11.81 4.46
N GLY A 40 2.90 12.53 3.50
CA GLY A 40 2.19 11.93 2.39
C GLY A 40 3.08 11.09 1.46
N VAL A 41 4.29 11.54 1.18
CA VAL A 41 5.29 10.78 0.39
C VAL A 41 5.76 9.56 1.17
N VAL A 42 6.09 9.73 2.46
CA VAL A 42 6.52 8.63 3.33
C VAL A 42 5.42 7.58 3.49
N ALA A 43 4.16 7.99 3.63
CA ALA A 43 3.03 7.06 3.68
C ALA A 43 2.89 6.30 2.34
N ALA A 44 2.93 7.03 1.20
CA ALA A 44 2.83 6.45 -0.12
C ALA A 44 3.92 5.42 -0.42
N SER A 45 5.15 5.63 0.06
CA SER A 45 6.27 4.72 -0.19
C SER A 45 6.09 3.32 0.42
N LYS A 46 5.17 3.17 1.37
CA LYS A 46 4.86 1.89 2.05
C LYS A 46 3.80 1.07 1.33
N TYR A 47 3.05 1.68 0.43
CA TYR A 47 1.88 1.07 -0.21
C TYR A 47 1.97 1.13 -1.72
N VAL A 48 1.21 0.25 -2.35
CA VAL A 48 0.89 0.26 -3.78
C VAL A 48 -0.62 0.22 -3.95
N TYR A 49 -1.11 0.71 -5.06
CA TYR A 49 -2.50 0.58 -5.44
C TYR A 49 -2.65 -0.64 -6.33
N CYS A 50 -3.41 -1.62 -5.87
CA CYS A 50 -3.69 -2.86 -6.57
C CYS A 50 -5.12 -2.82 -7.12
N THR A 51 -5.29 -3.18 -8.38
CA THR A 51 -6.61 -3.42 -8.98
C THR A 51 -6.61 -4.78 -9.66
N TYR A 52 -7.74 -5.47 -9.63
CA TYR A 52 -7.92 -6.78 -10.23
C TYR A 52 -9.39 -7.06 -10.50
N ASN A 53 -9.67 -8.01 -11.40
CA ASN A 53 -11.01 -8.51 -11.67
C ASN A 53 -11.18 -9.88 -11.00
N ILE A 54 -12.36 -10.15 -10.46
CA ILE A 54 -12.68 -11.40 -9.76
C ILE A 54 -14.15 -11.75 -9.94
N LYS A 55 -14.48 -13.04 -9.97
CA LYS A 55 -15.88 -13.47 -9.93
C LYS A 55 -16.52 -13.05 -8.61
N ARG A 56 -17.75 -12.57 -8.67
CA ARG A 56 -18.51 -12.14 -7.47
C ARG A 56 -18.63 -13.23 -6.41
N ALA A 57 -18.71 -14.51 -6.83
CA ALA A 57 -18.74 -15.64 -5.91
C ALA A 57 -17.46 -15.76 -5.04
N ASP A 58 -16.31 -15.29 -5.55
CA ASP A 58 -15.03 -15.36 -4.87
C ASP A 58 -14.63 -14.05 -4.17
N LEU A 59 -15.41 -12.97 -4.27
CA LEU A 59 -15.20 -11.72 -3.55
C LEU A 59 -14.91 -11.89 -2.05
N PRO A 60 -15.63 -12.77 -1.31
CA PRO A 60 -15.33 -12.96 0.12
C PRO A 60 -13.92 -13.52 0.37
N LYS A 61 -13.39 -14.34 -0.55
CA LYS A 61 -12.00 -14.86 -0.46
C LYS A 61 -11.01 -13.76 -0.80
N ALA A 62 -11.26 -13.00 -1.87
CA ALA A 62 -10.43 -11.88 -2.30
C ALA A 62 -10.33 -10.81 -1.21
N SER A 63 -11.43 -10.44 -0.56
CA SER A 63 -11.45 -9.46 0.53
C SER A 63 -10.64 -9.88 1.75
N LYS A 64 -10.45 -11.18 1.98
CA LYS A 64 -9.56 -11.68 3.04
C LYS A 64 -8.09 -11.56 2.67
N ILE A 65 -7.76 -11.66 1.38
CA ILE A 65 -6.39 -11.48 0.86
C ILE A 65 -6.03 -10.00 0.84
N THR A 66 -6.96 -9.16 0.43
CA THR A 66 -6.79 -7.72 0.25
C THR A 66 -7.81 -6.92 1.08
N PRO A 67 -7.69 -6.91 2.41
CA PRO A 67 -8.64 -6.18 3.28
C PRO A 67 -8.51 -4.66 3.13
N GLY A 68 -7.40 -4.17 2.56
CA GLY A 68 -7.11 -2.76 2.46
C GLY A 68 -6.92 -2.09 3.82
N ARG A 69 -6.81 -0.76 3.83
CA ARG A 69 -6.68 0.02 5.08
C ARG A 69 -8.03 0.24 5.79
N LYS A 70 -9.12 0.25 5.06
CA LYS A 70 -10.50 0.28 5.58
C LYS A 70 -11.27 -0.87 4.96
N ASN A 71 -11.58 -0.76 3.68
CA ASN A 71 -12.23 -1.78 2.87
C ASN A 71 -11.79 -1.63 1.41
N PRO A 72 -11.78 -2.69 0.60
CA PRO A 72 -11.58 -2.57 -0.84
C PRO A 72 -12.76 -1.85 -1.49
N THR A 73 -12.51 -1.13 -2.58
CA THR A 73 -13.55 -0.63 -3.46
C THR A 73 -13.93 -1.73 -4.43
N VAL A 74 -15.21 -2.02 -4.55
CA VAL A 74 -15.75 -3.01 -5.47
C VAL A 74 -16.64 -2.31 -6.47
N SER A 75 -16.32 -2.42 -7.75
CA SER A 75 -17.06 -1.84 -8.86
C SER A 75 -17.67 -2.95 -9.74
N PRO A 76 -18.90 -2.79 -10.23
CA PRO A 76 -19.48 -3.75 -11.19
C PRO A 76 -18.72 -3.65 -12.52
N LEU A 77 -18.63 -4.77 -13.22
CA LEU A 77 -18.25 -4.82 -14.62
C LEU A 77 -19.51 -4.96 -15.48
N GLU A 78 -19.36 -4.85 -16.79
CA GLU A 78 -20.47 -5.07 -17.73
C GLU A 78 -20.99 -6.51 -17.64
N ASP A 79 -20.09 -7.46 -17.38
CA ASP A 79 -20.46 -8.83 -17.01
C ASP A 79 -20.82 -8.89 -15.51
N ASP A 80 -22.09 -9.16 -15.25
CA ASP A 80 -22.65 -9.21 -13.89
C ASP A 80 -22.05 -10.30 -12.99
N GLU A 81 -21.40 -11.33 -13.57
CA GLU A 81 -20.71 -12.36 -12.80
C GLU A 81 -19.38 -11.88 -12.23
N TRP A 82 -18.82 -10.78 -12.77
CA TRP A 82 -17.53 -10.24 -12.41
C TRP A 82 -17.61 -8.92 -11.67
N ALA A 83 -16.58 -8.62 -10.92
CA ALA A 83 -16.37 -7.31 -10.29
C ALA A 83 -14.92 -6.90 -10.39
N SER A 84 -14.68 -5.61 -10.52
CA SER A 84 -13.36 -5.02 -10.37
C SER A 84 -13.16 -4.57 -8.93
N VAL A 85 -12.02 -4.92 -8.37
CA VAL A 85 -11.65 -4.58 -6.99
C VAL A 85 -10.42 -3.68 -7.01
N SER A 86 -10.46 -2.62 -6.23
CA SER A 86 -9.33 -1.70 -6.08
C SER A 86 -9.02 -1.49 -4.61
N VAL A 87 -7.73 -1.59 -4.26
CA VAL A 87 -7.31 -1.63 -2.86
C VAL A 87 -5.86 -1.16 -2.69
N MET A 88 -5.54 -0.60 -1.52
CA MET A 88 -4.15 -0.34 -1.13
C MET A 88 -3.57 -1.58 -0.45
N VAL A 89 -2.39 -2.00 -0.91
CA VAL A 89 -1.64 -3.17 -0.41
C VAL A 89 -0.27 -2.69 0.07
N GLU A 90 0.29 -3.33 1.10
CA GLU A 90 1.66 -3.05 1.52
C GLU A 90 2.65 -3.46 0.42
N LYS A 91 3.58 -2.57 0.11
CA LYS A 91 4.50 -2.73 -1.02
C LYS A 91 5.39 -3.98 -0.89
N ASN A 92 5.79 -4.31 0.33
CA ASN A 92 6.62 -5.49 0.62
C ASN A 92 5.86 -6.82 0.50
N GLU A 93 4.52 -6.79 0.55
CA GLU A 93 3.67 -7.98 0.44
C GLU A 93 3.03 -8.11 -0.95
N SER A 94 3.23 -7.14 -1.82
CA SER A 94 2.52 -7.05 -3.10
C SER A 94 2.70 -8.28 -3.99
N ALA A 95 3.90 -8.86 -4.06
CA ALA A 95 4.15 -10.06 -4.86
C ALA A 95 3.35 -11.28 -4.33
N GLU A 96 3.41 -11.53 -3.02
CA GLU A 96 2.65 -12.62 -2.40
C GLU A 96 1.13 -12.43 -2.54
N VAL A 97 0.66 -11.18 -2.43
CA VAL A 97 -0.75 -10.85 -2.64
C VAL A 97 -1.19 -11.16 -4.07
N MET A 98 -0.37 -10.81 -5.08
CA MET A 98 -0.67 -11.14 -6.48
C MET A 98 -0.77 -12.65 -6.70
N ASP A 99 0.20 -13.43 -6.19
CA ASP A 99 0.21 -14.89 -6.30
C ASP A 99 -1.05 -15.52 -5.67
N ARG A 100 -1.44 -15.02 -4.50
CA ARG A 100 -2.65 -15.49 -3.79
C ARG A 100 -3.95 -15.12 -4.51
N LEU A 101 -4.00 -13.93 -5.12
CA LEU A 101 -5.15 -13.50 -5.93
C LEU A 101 -5.28 -14.35 -7.19
N GLU A 102 -4.17 -14.61 -7.89
CA GLU A 102 -4.16 -15.47 -9.07
C GLU A 102 -4.64 -16.89 -8.72
N ALA A 103 -4.18 -17.45 -7.60
CA ALA A 103 -4.59 -18.78 -7.13
C ALA A 103 -6.10 -18.92 -6.87
N ILE A 104 -6.83 -17.84 -6.61
CA ILE A 104 -8.30 -17.86 -6.45
C ILE A 104 -9.04 -17.44 -7.72
N GLY A 105 -8.34 -17.28 -8.86
CA GLY A 105 -8.92 -16.97 -10.15
C GLY A 105 -9.14 -15.48 -10.42
N ALA A 106 -8.44 -14.60 -9.73
CA ALA A 106 -8.39 -13.18 -10.12
C ALA A 106 -7.61 -13.01 -11.43
N THR A 107 -8.06 -12.06 -12.25
CA THR A 107 -7.44 -11.70 -13.53
C THR A 107 -7.12 -10.22 -13.57
N ASP A 108 -6.31 -9.81 -14.55
CA ASP A 108 -5.96 -8.40 -14.76
C ASP A 108 -5.44 -7.72 -13.48
N ILE A 109 -4.56 -8.44 -12.74
CA ILE A 109 -3.99 -7.95 -11.51
C ILE A 109 -2.91 -6.92 -11.83
N ILE A 110 -3.19 -5.65 -11.55
CA ILE A 110 -2.32 -4.52 -11.89
C ILE A 110 -1.92 -3.79 -10.61
N ILE A 111 -0.65 -3.42 -10.52
CA ILE A 111 -0.11 -2.66 -9.38
C ILE A 111 0.45 -1.33 -9.88
N PHE A 112 0.04 -0.25 -9.20
CA PHE A 112 0.55 1.11 -9.42
C PHE A 112 1.31 1.59 -8.19
N ASN A 113 2.44 2.26 -8.41
CA ASN A 113 3.09 3.01 -7.34
C ASN A 113 2.23 4.24 -6.98
N ILE A 114 2.26 4.59 -5.70
CA ILE A 114 1.56 5.76 -5.17
C ILE A 114 2.61 6.84 -4.90
N ASP A 115 2.47 8.01 -5.50
CA ASP A 115 3.42 9.13 -5.33
C ASP A 115 3.17 9.90 -4.04
N ASN A 116 1.92 10.03 -3.62
CA ASN A 116 1.52 10.72 -2.40
C ASN A 116 0.20 10.16 -1.85
N CYS A 117 0.12 10.03 -0.53
CA CYS A 117 -1.08 9.55 0.15
C CYS A 117 -1.30 10.33 1.43
N ARG A 118 -2.41 11.03 1.54
CA ARG A 118 -2.85 11.73 2.75
C ARG A 118 -3.83 10.85 3.53
N THR A 119 -3.50 10.58 4.79
CA THR A 119 -4.30 9.68 5.63
C THR A 119 -4.60 10.29 6.98
#